data_7de81aa8ff7df11165b65d576f4c962d
#
_entry.id   7de81aa8ff7df11165b65d576f4c962d
#
_cell.length_a   1.000
_cell.length_b   1.000
_cell.length_c   1.000
_cell.angle_alpha   90.00
_cell.angle_beta   90.00
_cell.angle_gamma   90.00
#
_symmetry.space_group_name_H-M   'P 1'
#
loop_
_entity.id
_entity.type
_entity.pdbx_description
1 polymer ?
#
loop_
_entity_poly.entity_id
_entity_poly.type
_entity_poly.pdbx_seq_one_letter_code
_entity_poly.pdbx_strand_id
1 'polypeptide(L)'
;YTGEWSYRVGLPAKSGVSGGVIAVLPGQFGIGIFSPLLDDQGNSCRGIQVCEELSERFKLHLFSARTTTGVCLRRSYRAATVRAMRQRGNGEQAILDRKGQAICVYELRGSVFFGALEQVFRKLSVEMATVEYLILDVKRVIGIDECALMLVVQLNLWLARQDKQLIFAHLAPRFADTLKRSPDYVWTDRSFFGDTDSALEWCENRLLIQGQLGSVAENIQVPLSAMNILSGFTAEEAAL
;
A
#
# COMPACT_ATOMS: atom_id res chain seq x y z
N TYR A 1 5.68 11.30 39.05
CA TYR A 1 5.02 11.66 37.79
C TYR A 1 5.79 11.19 36.55
N THR A 2 7.09 11.51 36.45
CA THR A 2 7.91 11.10 35.29
C THR A 2 8.03 9.59 35.14
N GLY A 3 8.14 8.85 36.24
CA GLY A 3 8.17 7.39 36.23
C GLY A 3 6.84 6.78 35.80
N GLU A 4 5.73 7.36 36.26
CA GLU A 4 4.41 6.93 35.93
C GLU A 4 4.12 7.18 34.44
N TRP A 5 4.49 8.34 33.89
CA TRP A 5 4.40 8.63 32.46
C TRP A 5 5.19 7.63 31.62
N SER A 6 6.42 7.34 32.01
CA SER A 6 7.28 6.38 31.30
C SER A 6 6.69 4.96 31.29
N TYR A 7 5.94 4.61 32.33
CA TYR A 7 5.30 3.30 32.46
C TYR A 7 3.96 3.22 31.72
N ARG A 8 3.11 4.27 31.82
CA ARG A 8 1.76 4.28 31.23
C ARG A 8 1.73 4.69 29.76
N VAL A 9 2.50 5.72 29.40
CA VAL A 9 2.54 6.27 28.05
C VAL A 9 3.75 5.76 27.27
N GLY A 10 4.93 5.75 27.90
CA GLY A 10 6.16 5.24 27.32
C GLY A 10 6.69 6.00 26.11
N LEU A 11 6.25 7.25 25.92
CA LEU A 11 6.74 8.14 24.86
C LEU A 11 7.55 9.29 25.48
N PRO A 12 8.69 9.67 24.92
CA PRO A 12 9.33 10.93 25.24
C PRO A 12 8.36 12.08 25.02
N ALA A 13 8.14 12.88 26.05
CA ALA A 13 7.20 13.98 25.97
C ALA A 13 7.66 15.21 26.76
N LYS A 14 7.12 16.36 26.41
CA LYS A 14 7.25 17.61 27.14
C LYS A 14 5.90 18.29 27.26
N SER A 15 5.51 18.58 28.49
CA SER A 15 4.33 19.39 28.81
C SER A 15 4.69 20.85 29.02
N GLY A 16 3.71 21.72 28.79
CA GLY A 16 3.78 23.16 29.07
C GLY A 16 2.61 23.60 29.93
N VAL A 17 2.85 24.57 30.81
CA VAL A 17 1.83 25.15 31.72
C VAL A 17 0.70 25.90 31.02
N SER A 18 0.75 26.02 29.69
CA SER A 18 -0.36 26.52 28.86
C SER A 18 -1.37 25.43 28.49
N GLY A 19 -1.14 24.17 28.87
CA GLY A 19 -1.97 23.02 28.47
C GLY A 19 -1.49 22.30 27.21
N GLY A 20 -0.30 22.65 26.71
CA GLY A 20 0.33 21.95 25.59
C GLY A 20 1.07 20.69 26.04
N VAL A 21 0.96 19.60 25.24
CA VAL A 21 1.79 18.39 25.38
C VAL A 21 2.35 18.05 24.01
N ILE A 22 3.66 17.82 23.93
CA ILE A 22 4.31 17.29 22.74
C ILE A 22 4.90 15.93 23.12
N ALA A 23 4.48 14.87 22.42
CA ALA A 23 5.07 13.54 22.55
C ALA A 23 5.70 13.11 21.23
N VAL A 24 6.76 12.30 21.30
CA VAL A 24 7.51 11.89 20.11
C VAL A 24 7.68 10.38 20.09
N LEU A 25 7.35 9.76 18.96
CA LEU A 25 7.79 8.41 18.64
C LEU A 25 9.00 8.53 17.71
N PRO A 26 10.24 8.30 18.23
CA PRO A 26 11.46 8.55 17.46
C PRO A 26 11.49 7.84 16.12
N GLY A 27 11.87 8.56 15.05
CA GLY A 27 11.95 8.03 13.69
C GLY A 27 10.62 7.77 12.99
N GLN A 28 9.48 8.07 13.63
CA GLN A 28 8.16 7.83 13.08
C GLN A 28 7.31 9.11 12.98
N PHE A 29 6.88 9.68 14.12
CA PHE A 29 6.05 10.89 14.13
C PHE A 29 6.10 11.60 15.49
N GLY A 30 5.52 12.81 15.53
CA GLY A 30 5.27 13.58 16.74
C GLY A 30 3.77 13.79 16.95
N ILE A 31 3.37 13.91 18.20
CA ILE A 31 1.99 14.19 18.63
C ILE A 31 2.00 15.54 19.34
N GLY A 32 1.18 16.47 18.89
CA GLY A 32 0.93 17.73 19.56
C GLY A 32 -0.52 17.77 20.07
N ILE A 33 -0.71 18.06 21.37
CA ILE A 33 -2.02 18.17 22.01
C ILE A 33 -2.09 19.50 22.73
N PHE A 34 -3.23 20.16 22.65
CA PHE A 34 -3.50 21.37 23.41
C PHE A 34 -4.83 21.24 24.15
N SER A 35 -4.80 21.31 25.47
CA SER A 35 -5.98 21.38 26.32
C SER A 35 -5.65 22.12 27.62
N PRO A 36 -6.27 23.27 27.89
CA PRO A 36 -5.87 24.20 28.97
C PRO A 36 -6.25 23.75 30.38
N LEU A 37 -7.04 22.71 30.57
CA LEU A 37 -7.33 22.18 31.91
C LEU A 37 -6.10 21.47 32.45
N LEU A 38 -5.52 22.03 33.53
CA LEU A 38 -4.30 21.52 34.13
C LEU A 38 -4.61 20.74 35.41
N ASP A 39 -3.74 19.78 35.74
CA ASP A 39 -3.67 19.13 37.02
C ASP A 39 -2.88 19.99 38.07
N ASP A 40 -2.79 19.53 39.28
CA ASP A 40 -2.07 20.23 40.38
C ASP A 40 -0.56 20.37 40.11
N GLN A 41 -0.05 19.62 39.11
CA GLN A 41 1.37 19.65 38.71
C GLN A 41 1.60 20.53 37.47
N GLY A 42 0.53 21.17 36.95
CA GLY A 42 0.60 22.05 35.80
C GLY A 42 0.60 21.32 34.44
N ASN A 43 0.18 20.06 34.39
CA ASN A 43 0.11 19.29 33.15
C ASN A 43 -1.33 19.23 32.65
N SER A 44 -1.51 19.13 31.34
CA SER A 44 -2.82 19.00 30.71
C SER A 44 -3.47 17.66 31.08
N CYS A 45 -4.56 17.67 31.87
CA CYS A 45 -5.27 16.45 32.26
C CYS A 45 -5.77 15.64 31.05
N ARG A 46 -6.44 16.31 30.12
CA ARG A 46 -6.93 15.66 28.90
C ARG A 46 -5.81 15.29 27.95
N GLY A 47 -4.76 16.10 27.89
CA GLY A 47 -3.58 15.80 27.06
C GLY A 47 -2.89 14.52 27.48
N ILE A 48 -2.78 14.27 28.78
CA ILE A 48 -2.24 13.01 29.34
C ILE A 48 -3.13 11.83 28.96
N GLN A 49 -4.43 11.93 29.19
CA GLN A 49 -5.39 10.87 28.90
C GLN A 49 -5.36 10.50 27.40
N VAL A 50 -5.30 11.49 26.51
CA VAL A 50 -5.17 11.25 25.06
C VAL A 50 -3.85 10.55 24.73
N CYS A 51 -2.73 10.94 25.34
CA CYS A 51 -1.46 10.27 25.13
C CYS A 51 -1.49 8.81 25.61
N GLU A 52 -2.11 8.55 26.77
CA GLU A 52 -2.29 7.19 27.29
C GLU A 52 -3.13 6.35 26.33
N GLU A 53 -4.30 6.82 25.93
CA GLU A 53 -5.18 6.12 24.99
C GLU A 53 -4.51 5.85 23.65
N LEU A 54 -3.81 6.84 23.08
CA LEU A 54 -3.07 6.67 21.84
C LEU A 54 -1.94 5.65 22.01
N SER A 55 -1.18 5.72 23.13
CA SER A 55 -0.09 4.78 23.38
C SER A 55 -0.58 3.35 23.52
N GLU A 56 -1.68 3.13 24.23
CA GLU A 56 -2.29 1.82 24.41
C GLU A 56 -2.89 1.29 23.10
N ARG A 57 -3.75 2.09 22.47
CA ARG A 57 -4.49 1.71 21.27
C ARG A 57 -3.58 1.43 20.08
N PHE A 58 -2.55 2.25 19.90
CA PHE A 58 -1.59 2.13 18.80
C PHE A 58 -0.30 1.42 19.18
N LYS A 59 -0.19 0.92 20.42
CA LYS A 59 0.99 0.21 20.94
C LYS A 59 2.29 0.99 20.71
N LEU A 60 2.25 2.29 21.00
CA LEU A 60 3.35 3.22 20.74
C LEU A 60 4.44 3.23 21.82
N HIS A 61 4.27 2.45 22.89
CA HIS A 61 5.18 2.42 24.02
C HIS A 61 6.59 2.00 23.58
N LEU A 62 7.61 2.82 23.89
CA LEU A 62 9.00 2.59 23.47
C LEU A 62 9.59 1.24 23.92
N PHE A 63 9.13 0.72 25.04
CA PHE A 63 9.57 -0.59 25.56
C PHE A 63 8.77 -1.75 24.99
N SER A 64 7.72 -1.51 24.19
CA SER A 64 7.10 -2.58 23.42
C SER A 64 8.08 -2.98 22.32
N ALA A 65 8.36 -4.28 22.19
CA ALA A 65 9.46 -4.89 21.39
C ALA A 65 9.42 -4.65 19.87
N ARG A 66 8.90 -3.51 19.40
CA ARG A 66 8.75 -3.16 17.98
C ARG A 66 9.60 -1.97 17.55
N THR A 67 10.83 -1.90 18.01
CA THR A 67 11.81 -0.98 17.45
C THR A 67 12.36 -1.49 16.12
N THR A 68 11.56 -1.42 15.08
CA THR A 68 12.08 -1.50 13.71
C THR A 68 11.89 -0.14 13.06
N THR A 69 12.84 0.75 13.28
CA THR A 69 13.07 1.95 12.50
C THR A 69 13.51 1.53 11.08
N GLY A 70 12.61 0.99 10.28
CA GLY A 70 12.92 0.51 8.95
C GLY A 70 11.92 1.03 7.92
N VAL A 71 12.44 1.55 6.81
CA VAL A 71 11.61 1.82 5.64
C VAL A 71 11.06 0.48 5.15
N CYS A 72 9.73 0.30 5.22
CA CYS A 72 9.09 -0.94 4.77
C CYS A 72 9.03 -1.03 3.24
N LEU A 73 9.18 0.07 2.52
CA LEU A 73 9.23 0.08 1.06
C LEU A 73 10.58 -0.42 0.57
N ARG A 74 10.60 -1.56 -0.13
CA ARG A 74 11.79 -2.13 -0.75
C ARG A 74 12.09 -1.44 -2.08
N ARG A 75 11.10 -1.38 -2.96
CA ARG A 75 11.16 -0.70 -4.25
C ARG A 75 9.76 -0.35 -4.74
N SER A 76 9.70 0.58 -5.68
CA SER A 76 8.49 0.89 -6.44
C SER A 76 8.82 0.93 -7.93
N TYR A 77 7.88 0.51 -8.77
CA TYR A 77 8.02 0.55 -10.23
C TYR A 77 6.65 0.65 -10.89
N ARG A 78 6.67 0.99 -12.18
CA ARG A 78 5.48 1.09 -13.03
C ARG A 78 5.45 -0.06 -14.03
N ALA A 79 4.26 -0.50 -14.44
CA ALA A 79 4.12 -1.52 -15.48
C ALA A 79 4.66 -1.07 -16.85
N ALA A 80 4.83 0.22 -17.08
CA ALA A 80 5.55 0.71 -18.25
C ALA A 80 7.02 0.24 -18.30
N THR A 81 7.63 -0.05 -17.11
CA THR A 81 9.04 -0.47 -17.01
C THR A 81 9.17 -1.97 -16.75
N VAL A 82 8.28 -2.54 -15.92
CA VAL A 82 8.28 -3.97 -15.56
C VAL A 82 6.88 -4.50 -15.74
N ARG A 83 6.70 -5.39 -16.71
CA ARG A 83 5.41 -5.97 -17.10
C ARG A 83 5.21 -7.37 -16.56
N ALA A 84 4.00 -7.87 -16.71
CA ALA A 84 3.70 -9.28 -16.52
C ALA A 84 4.50 -10.13 -17.52
N MET A 85 4.80 -11.36 -17.13
CA MET A 85 5.55 -12.32 -17.97
C MET A 85 4.78 -12.78 -19.20
N ARG A 86 3.48 -12.50 -19.27
CA ARG A 86 2.65 -12.84 -20.41
C ARG A 86 3.15 -12.16 -21.67
N GLN A 87 3.37 -12.94 -22.72
CA GLN A 87 3.70 -12.41 -24.03
C GLN A 87 2.49 -11.67 -24.63
N ARG A 88 2.73 -10.48 -25.14
CA ARG A 88 1.72 -9.59 -25.71
C ARG A 88 2.01 -9.32 -27.18
N GLY A 89 0.96 -9.22 -28.00
CA GLY A 89 1.10 -8.78 -29.38
C GLY A 89 1.54 -7.32 -29.50
N ASN A 90 2.07 -6.93 -30.64
CA ASN A 90 2.62 -5.58 -30.87
C ASN A 90 1.60 -4.46 -30.59
N GLY A 91 0.33 -4.67 -30.91
CA GLY A 91 -0.76 -3.70 -30.62
C GLY A 91 -1.00 -3.53 -29.12
N GLU A 92 -1.04 -4.64 -28.36
CA GLU A 92 -1.18 -4.61 -26.90
C GLU A 92 0.02 -3.95 -26.25
N GLN A 93 1.24 -4.26 -26.72
CA GLN A 93 2.48 -3.63 -26.23
C GLN A 93 2.45 -2.12 -26.41
N ALA A 94 2.05 -1.62 -27.57
CA ALA A 94 1.95 -0.20 -27.85
C ALA A 94 0.92 0.54 -26.95
N ILE A 95 -0.16 -0.14 -26.55
CA ILE A 95 -1.13 0.39 -25.58
C ILE A 95 -0.51 0.44 -24.19
N LEU A 96 0.15 -0.63 -23.77
CA LEU A 96 0.78 -0.74 -22.45
C LEU A 96 1.99 0.20 -22.30
N ASP A 97 2.74 0.50 -23.36
CA ASP A 97 3.80 1.51 -23.35
C ASP A 97 3.26 2.89 -22.99
N ARG A 98 2.09 3.24 -23.49
CA ARG A 98 1.44 4.53 -23.22
C ARG A 98 0.71 4.57 -21.89
N LYS A 99 -0.02 3.50 -21.55
CA LYS A 99 -0.92 3.44 -20.38
C LYS A 99 -0.31 2.76 -19.15
N GLY A 100 0.80 2.03 -19.28
CA GLY A 100 1.41 1.27 -18.18
C GLY A 100 1.87 2.12 -16.99
N GLN A 101 1.97 3.45 -17.14
CA GLN A 101 2.18 4.38 -16.03
C GLN A 101 1.02 4.37 -15.03
N ALA A 102 -0.19 3.94 -15.44
CA ALA A 102 -1.36 3.85 -14.58
C ALA A 102 -1.30 2.69 -13.57
N ILE A 103 -0.40 1.72 -13.75
CA ILE A 103 -0.18 0.62 -12.81
C ILE A 103 1.10 0.87 -12.03
N CYS A 104 1.00 0.93 -10.71
CA CYS A 104 2.12 1.10 -9.80
C CYS A 104 2.25 -0.11 -8.88
N VAL A 105 3.46 -0.64 -8.73
CA VAL A 105 3.78 -1.74 -7.82
C VAL A 105 4.67 -1.22 -6.70
N TYR A 106 4.28 -1.49 -5.44
CA TYR A 106 5.06 -1.21 -4.25
C TYR A 106 5.38 -2.54 -3.56
N GLU A 107 6.66 -2.92 -3.54
CA GLU A 107 7.13 -4.08 -2.80
C GLU A 107 7.47 -3.69 -1.37
N LEU A 108 6.76 -4.29 -0.43
CA LEU A 108 6.99 -4.08 1.00
C LEU A 108 7.85 -5.20 1.58
N ARG A 109 8.57 -4.89 2.68
CA ARG A 109 9.41 -5.85 3.41
C ARG A 109 9.41 -5.60 4.90
N GLY A 110 9.75 -6.64 5.68
CA GLY A 110 9.93 -6.54 7.13
C GLY A 110 8.61 -6.39 7.87
N SER A 111 8.65 -5.74 9.03
CA SER A 111 7.45 -5.45 9.80
C SER A 111 6.83 -4.15 9.31
N VAL A 112 5.55 -4.22 8.94
CA VAL A 112 4.76 -3.08 8.50
C VAL A 112 3.97 -2.56 9.68
N PHE A 113 4.36 -1.40 10.15
CA PHE A 113 3.70 -0.66 11.24
C PHE A 113 3.24 0.71 10.74
N PHE A 114 2.41 1.38 11.52
CA PHE A 114 1.77 2.64 11.14
C PHE A 114 2.75 3.64 10.49
N GLY A 115 3.84 4.01 11.18
CA GLY A 115 4.75 5.04 10.70
C GLY A 115 5.52 4.65 9.43
N ALA A 116 5.82 3.34 9.24
CA ALA A 116 6.46 2.86 8.02
C ALA A 116 5.51 2.93 6.82
N LEU A 117 4.24 2.59 7.03
CA LEU A 117 3.22 2.61 5.99
C LEU A 117 2.79 4.05 5.65
N GLU A 118 2.74 4.95 6.64
CA GLU A 118 2.47 6.38 6.43
C GLU A 118 3.50 7.01 5.50
N GLN A 119 4.79 6.68 5.64
CA GLN A 119 5.84 7.14 4.72
C GLN A 119 5.60 6.65 3.28
N VAL A 120 5.15 5.40 3.13
CA VAL A 120 4.76 4.86 1.82
C VAL A 120 3.59 5.66 1.23
N PHE A 121 2.59 5.97 2.03
CA PHE A 121 1.41 6.73 1.59
C PHE A 121 1.74 8.16 1.23
N ARG A 122 2.63 8.81 1.97
CA ARG A 122 3.13 10.14 1.64
C ARG A 122 3.84 10.17 0.28
N LYS A 123 4.68 9.18 0.00
CA LYS A 123 5.29 9.02 -1.32
C LYS A 123 4.24 8.79 -2.39
N LEU A 124 3.30 7.89 -2.12
CA LEU A 124 2.22 7.54 -3.04
C LEU A 124 1.33 8.74 -3.37
N SER A 125 1.00 9.60 -2.39
CA SER A 125 0.13 10.76 -2.60
C SER A 125 0.66 11.74 -3.66
N VAL A 126 1.97 11.84 -3.80
CA VAL A 126 2.62 12.67 -4.83
C VAL A 126 2.47 12.03 -6.22
N GLU A 127 2.45 10.71 -6.30
CA GLU A 127 2.42 9.96 -7.56
C GLU A 127 1.00 9.62 -8.04
N MET A 128 -0.01 9.86 -7.20
CA MET A 128 -1.38 9.35 -7.41
C MET A 128 -2.12 9.91 -8.61
N ALA A 129 -1.73 11.06 -9.13
CA ALA A 129 -2.43 11.66 -10.28
C ALA A 129 -2.51 10.73 -11.50
N THR A 130 -1.46 9.90 -11.70
CA THR A 130 -1.34 9.00 -12.85
C THR A 130 -1.68 7.55 -12.56
N VAL A 131 -1.93 7.19 -11.28
CA VAL A 131 -2.18 5.80 -10.87
C VAL A 131 -3.67 5.48 -10.92
N GLU A 132 -4.04 4.39 -11.57
CA GLU A 132 -5.37 3.77 -11.54
C GLU A 132 -5.35 2.48 -10.69
N TYR A 133 -4.26 1.71 -10.78
CA TYR A 133 -4.08 0.45 -10.07
C TYR A 133 -2.82 0.51 -9.20
N LEU A 134 -3.00 0.33 -7.89
CA LEU A 134 -1.91 0.20 -6.93
C LEU A 134 -1.79 -1.25 -6.49
N ILE A 135 -0.66 -1.88 -6.78
CA ILE A 135 -0.35 -3.23 -6.32
C ILE A 135 0.60 -3.14 -5.12
N LEU A 136 0.20 -3.69 -3.98
CA LEU A 136 1.06 -3.88 -2.82
C LEU A 136 1.54 -5.34 -2.78
N ASP A 137 2.80 -5.57 -3.13
CA ASP A 137 3.44 -6.87 -2.95
C ASP A 137 3.96 -7.00 -1.52
N VAL A 138 3.34 -7.89 -0.76
CA VAL A 138 3.66 -8.15 0.64
C VAL A 138 4.40 -9.49 0.86
N LYS A 139 4.98 -10.08 -0.19
CA LYS A 139 5.72 -11.35 -0.14
C LYS A 139 6.80 -11.37 0.95
N ARG A 140 7.47 -10.24 1.19
CA ARG A 140 8.58 -10.11 2.15
C ARG A 140 8.16 -9.46 3.47
N VAL A 141 6.87 -9.33 3.70
CA VAL A 141 6.32 -8.78 4.95
C VAL A 141 6.26 -9.90 5.99
N ILE A 142 6.91 -9.66 7.12
CA ILE A 142 6.97 -10.60 8.26
C ILE A 142 5.72 -10.45 9.12
N GLY A 143 5.25 -9.22 9.29
CA GLY A 143 4.06 -8.91 10.08
C GLY A 143 3.49 -7.55 9.73
N ILE A 144 2.18 -7.42 9.91
CA ILE A 144 1.44 -6.15 9.76
C ILE A 144 0.73 -5.94 11.09
N ASP A 145 0.91 -4.77 11.70
CA ASP A 145 0.18 -4.45 12.92
C ASP A 145 -1.24 -3.95 12.62
N GLU A 146 -2.05 -3.92 13.67
CA GLU A 146 -3.47 -3.56 13.55
C GLU A 146 -3.65 -2.13 13.03
N CYS A 147 -2.79 -1.21 13.45
CA CYS A 147 -2.85 0.19 13.01
C CYS A 147 -2.45 0.35 11.54
N ALA A 148 -1.48 -0.43 11.07
CA ALA A 148 -1.14 -0.49 9.65
C ALA A 148 -2.29 -1.07 8.82
N LEU A 149 -3.01 -2.08 9.33
CA LEU A 149 -4.21 -2.60 8.67
C LEU A 149 -5.32 -1.54 8.59
N MET A 150 -5.54 -0.76 9.65
CA MET A 150 -6.48 0.37 9.61
C MET A 150 -6.09 1.40 8.56
N LEU A 151 -4.80 1.73 8.43
CA LEU A 151 -4.33 2.62 7.37
C LEU A 151 -4.57 2.05 5.98
N VAL A 152 -4.38 0.74 5.80
CA VAL A 152 -4.67 0.06 4.53
C VAL A 152 -6.16 0.20 4.16
N VAL A 153 -7.06 0.05 5.14
CA VAL A 153 -8.50 0.25 4.93
C VAL A 153 -8.79 1.70 4.50
N GLN A 154 -8.19 2.68 5.17
CA GLN A 154 -8.35 4.10 4.81
C GLN A 154 -7.79 4.41 3.41
N LEU A 155 -6.64 3.82 3.05
CA LEU A 155 -6.07 3.94 1.70
C LEU A 155 -7.01 3.36 0.66
N ASN A 156 -7.53 2.15 0.90
CA ASN A 156 -8.47 1.50 -0.01
C ASN A 156 -9.71 2.36 -0.25
N LEU A 157 -10.31 2.89 0.83
CA LEU A 157 -11.47 3.76 0.74
C LEU A 157 -11.15 5.07 -0.01
N TRP A 158 -9.98 5.66 0.26
CA TRP A 158 -9.55 6.89 -0.41
C TRP A 158 -9.30 6.68 -1.92
N LEU A 159 -8.71 5.53 -2.30
CA LEU A 159 -8.50 5.14 -3.69
C LEU A 159 -9.83 4.90 -4.40
N ALA A 160 -10.74 4.15 -3.77
CA ALA A 160 -12.04 3.83 -4.34
C ALA A 160 -12.88 5.09 -4.62
N ARG A 161 -12.79 6.13 -3.78
CA ARG A 161 -13.46 7.43 -4.03
C ARG A 161 -12.95 8.17 -5.26
N GLN A 162 -11.81 7.77 -5.80
CA GLN A 162 -11.18 8.34 -6.99
C GLN A 162 -11.21 7.37 -8.18
N ASP A 163 -12.06 6.34 -8.13
CA ASP A 163 -12.15 5.26 -9.14
C ASP A 163 -10.83 4.53 -9.36
N LYS A 164 -10.00 4.45 -8.31
CA LYS A 164 -8.70 3.75 -8.30
C LYS A 164 -8.80 2.50 -7.48
N GLN A 165 -7.96 1.50 -7.79
CA GLN A 165 -8.03 0.21 -7.14
C GLN A 165 -6.76 -0.18 -6.40
N LEU A 166 -6.93 -0.64 -5.14
CA LEU A 166 -5.89 -1.28 -4.33
C LEU A 166 -5.94 -2.80 -4.53
N ILE A 167 -4.79 -3.37 -4.83
CA ILE A 167 -4.61 -4.80 -5.10
C ILE A 167 -3.47 -5.31 -4.23
N PHE A 168 -3.62 -6.51 -3.68
CA PHE A 168 -2.56 -7.18 -2.94
C PHE A 168 -2.04 -8.39 -3.70
N ALA A 169 -0.72 -8.54 -3.71
CA ALA A 169 -0.03 -9.75 -4.10
C ALA A 169 0.61 -10.41 -2.87
N HIS A 170 0.53 -11.73 -2.76
CA HIS A 170 1.08 -12.55 -1.67
C HIS A 170 0.53 -12.23 -0.26
N LEU A 171 -0.68 -11.69 -0.15
CA LEU A 171 -1.25 -11.40 1.16
C LEU A 171 -1.59 -12.69 1.91
N ALA A 172 -1.05 -12.83 3.13
CA ALA A 172 -1.35 -14.00 3.96
C ALA A 172 -2.84 -14.06 4.33
N PRO A 173 -3.47 -15.26 4.34
CA PRO A 173 -4.91 -15.41 4.56
C PRO A 173 -5.42 -14.71 5.82
N ARG A 174 -4.67 -14.78 6.92
CA ARG A 174 -5.02 -14.11 8.20
C ARG A 174 -5.24 -12.59 8.06
N PHE A 175 -4.44 -11.91 7.21
CA PHE A 175 -4.58 -10.48 6.99
C PHE A 175 -5.72 -10.18 5.99
N ALA A 176 -5.88 -11.05 4.98
CA ALA A 176 -7.01 -10.96 4.07
C ALA A 176 -8.34 -11.09 4.83
N ASP A 177 -8.44 -12.04 5.77
CA ASP A 177 -9.64 -12.24 6.59
C ASP A 177 -9.92 -11.03 7.52
N THR A 178 -8.87 -10.39 8.05
CA THR A 178 -9.02 -9.17 8.84
C THR A 178 -9.55 -8.02 7.99
N LEU A 179 -9.01 -7.84 6.79
CA LEU A 179 -9.51 -6.83 5.84
C LEU A 179 -10.97 -7.13 5.43
N LYS A 180 -11.28 -8.41 5.16
CA LYS A 180 -12.64 -8.86 4.81
C LYS A 180 -13.70 -8.55 5.86
N ARG A 181 -13.34 -8.51 7.11
CA ARG A 181 -14.24 -8.18 8.23
C ARG A 181 -14.43 -6.69 8.43
N SER A 182 -13.59 -5.85 7.82
CA SER A 182 -13.72 -4.40 7.93
C SER A 182 -14.90 -3.90 7.09
N PRO A 183 -15.91 -3.24 7.69
CA PRO A 183 -17.05 -2.73 6.96
C PRO A 183 -16.68 -1.61 5.98
N ASP A 184 -15.57 -0.92 6.24
CA ASP A 184 -15.12 0.23 5.44
C ASP A 184 -14.22 -0.19 4.28
N TYR A 185 -13.84 -1.47 4.17
CA TYR A 185 -13.01 -1.94 3.06
C TYR A 185 -13.86 -2.11 1.79
N VAL A 186 -13.53 -1.35 0.76
CA VAL A 186 -14.20 -1.44 -0.54
C VAL A 186 -13.70 -2.65 -1.31
N TRP A 187 -14.58 -3.63 -1.48
CA TRP A 187 -14.31 -4.87 -2.19
C TRP A 187 -14.45 -4.70 -3.69
N THR A 188 -13.51 -5.30 -4.40
CA THR A 188 -13.61 -5.52 -5.84
C THR A 188 -13.42 -7.00 -6.13
N ASP A 189 -13.88 -7.46 -7.29
CA ASP A 189 -13.84 -8.88 -7.67
C ASP A 189 -12.43 -9.49 -7.65
N ARG A 190 -11.40 -8.66 -7.69
CA ARG A 190 -9.99 -9.06 -7.75
C ARG A 190 -9.09 -8.15 -6.91
N SER A 191 -9.31 -8.16 -5.59
CA SER A 191 -8.46 -7.41 -4.65
C SER A 191 -7.20 -8.18 -4.20
N PHE A 192 -7.15 -9.51 -4.40
CA PHE A 192 -6.06 -10.37 -3.92
C PHE A 192 -5.59 -11.33 -5.00
N PHE A 193 -4.27 -11.44 -5.13
CA PHE A 193 -3.58 -12.36 -6.05
C PHE A 193 -2.53 -13.17 -5.31
N GLY A 194 -2.29 -14.40 -5.78
CA GLY A 194 -1.27 -15.29 -5.22
C GLY A 194 0.15 -14.79 -5.46
N ASP A 195 0.36 -14.02 -6.52
CA ASP A 195 1.65 -13.48 -6.92
C ASP A 195 1.52 -12.13 -7.65
N THR A 196 2.63 -11.43 -7.80
CA THR A 196 2.69 -10.10 -8.40
C THR A 196 2.49 -10.13 -9.91
N ASP A 197 2.92 -11.22 -10.57
CA ASP A 197 2.80 -11.38 -12.02
C ASP A 197 1.34 -11.47 -12.43
N SER A 198 0.58 -12.32 -11.76
CA SER A 198 -0.87 -12.46 -11.96
C SER A 198 -1.62 -11.15 -11.68
N ALA A 199 -1.19 -10.39 -10.67
CA ALA A 199 -1.78 -9.08 -10.37
C ALA A 199 -1.49 -8.06 -11.49
N LEU A 200 -0.24 -8.02 -11.98
CA LEU A 200 0.16 -7.19 -13.10
C LEU A 200 -0.60 -7.55 -14.37
N GLU A 201 -0.64 -8.84 -14.72
CA GLU A 201 -1.37 -9.34 -15.90
C GLU A 201 -2.83 -8.90 -15.86
N TRP A 202 -3.49 -9.04 -14.71
CA TRP A 202 -4.88 -8.63 -14.57
C TRP A 202 -5.05 -7.10 -14.77
N CYS A 203 -4.20 -6.27 -14.19
CA CYS A 203 -4.23 -4.83 -14.38
C CYS A 203 -3.98 -4.44 -15.84
N GLU A 204 -2.98 -5.05 -16.47
CA GLU A 204 -2.69 -4.85 -17.89
C GLU A 204 -3.89 -5.19 -18.78
N ASN A 205 -4.56 -6.33 -18.52
CA ASN A 205 -5.76 -6.73 -19.26
C ASN A 205 -6.88 -5.69 -19.10
N ARG A 206 -7.04 -5.10 -17.92
CA ARG A 206 -8.02 -4.02 -17.70
C ARG A 206 -7.69 -2.78 -18.52
N LEU A 207 -6.42 -2.36 -18.54
CA LEU A 207 -5.98 -1.23 -19.37
C LEU A 207 -6.16 -1.49 -20.87
N LEU A 208 -5.92 -2.72 -21.31
CA LEU A 208 -6.12 -3.13 -22.70
C LEU A 208 -7.60 -3.05 -23.09
N ILE A 209 -8.51 -3.57 -22.26
CA ILE A 209 -9.96 -3.47 -22.49
C ILE A 209 -10.39 -2.01 -22.56
N GLN A 210 -9.95 -1.16 -21.63
CA GLN A 210 -10.23 0.28 -21.66
C GLN A 210 -9.62 0.98 -22.88
N GLY A 211 -8.48 0.48 -23.38
CA GLY A 211 -7.82 0.99 -24.58
C GLY A 211 -8.51 0.58 -25.87
N GLN A 212 -9.13 -0.60 -25.87
CA GLN A 212 -9.84 -1.16 -27.02
C GLN A 212 -11.27 -0.61 -27.20
N LEU A 213 -11.91 -0.16 -26.13
CA LEU A 213 -13.20 0.54 -26.22
C LEU A 213 -13.11 1.87 -27.00
N GLY A 214 -11.89 2.37 -27.25
CA GLY A 214 -11.61 3.53 -28.10
C GLY A 214 -11.18 3.19 -29.54
N SER A 215 -10.91 1.93 -29.85
CA SER A 215 -10.66 1.40 -31.19
C SER A 215 -11.42 0.09 -31.35
N VAL A 216 -12.28 -0.02 -32.35
CA VAL A 216 -12.89 -1.29 -32.72
C VAL A 216 -11.73 -2.27 -32.96
N ALA A 217 -11.54 -3.22 -32.09
CA ALA A 217 -10.53 -4.23 -32.26
C ALA A 217 -10.96 -5.15 -33.38
N GLU A 218 -10.35 -5.00 -34.52
CA GLU A 218 -10.25 -6.11 -35.45
C GLU A 218 -9.58 -7.27 -34.71
N ASN A 219 -10.30 -8.36 -34.56
CA ASN A 219 -9.73 -9.65 -34.14
C ASN A 219 -8.79 -10.09 -35.28
N ILE A 220 -7.57 -9.60 -35.28
CA ILE A 220 -6.54 -10.03 -36.23
C ILE A 220 -6.13 -11.41 -35.73
N GLN A 221 -6.69 -12.45 -36.35
CA GLN A 221 -6.15 -13.81 -36.29
C GLN A 221 -4.72 -13.74 -36.85
N VAL A 222 -3.74 -13.74 -36.00
CA VAL A 222 -2.35 -13.81 -36.45
C VAL A 222 -2.08 -15.28 -36.79
N PRO A 223 -1.72 -15.59 -38.04
CA PRO A 223 -1.36 -16.95 -38.40
C PRO A 223 -0.14 -17.42 -37.57
N LEU A 224 -0.12 -18.71 -37.23
CA LEU A 224 0.94 -19.31 -36.43
C LEU A 224 2.35 -18.98 -36.97
N SER A 225 2.50 -18.91 -38.30
CA SER A 225 3.76 -18.53 -38.99
C SER A 225 4.22 -17.10 -38.71
N ALA A 226 3.35 -16.21 -38.21
CA ALA A 226 3.72 -14.83 -37.85
C ALA A 226 4.00 -14.65 -36.36
N MET A 227 3.95 -15.72 -35.56
CA MET A 227 4.31 -15.68 -34.14
C MET A 227 5.84 -15.72 -34.00
N ASN A 228 6.41 -14.84 -33.19
CA ASN A 228 7.84 -14.78 -32.93
C ASN A 228 8.45 -16.10 -32.39
N ILE A 229 7.63 -16.94 -31.74
CA ILE A 229 8.06 -18.25 -31.22
C ILE A 229 8.40 -19.23 -32.34
N LEU A 230 7.87 -19.01 -33.54
CA LEU A 230 8.12 -19.81 -34.74
C LEU A 230 9.05 -19.10 -35.74
N SER A 231 9.68 -17.99 -35.32
CA SER A 231 10.65 -17.30 -36.15
C SER A 231 11.89 -18.19 -36.32
N GLY A 232 12.04 -18.81 -37.45
CA GLY A 232 13.08 -19.79 -37.77
C GLY A 232 12.55 -21.13 -38.30
N PHE A 233 11.22 -21.34 -38.21
CA PHE A 233 10.58 -22.49 -38.84
C PHE A 233 10.08 -22.13 -40.25
N THR A 234 10.13 -23.08 -41.15
CA THR A 234 9.50 -22.95 -42.46
C THR A 234 7.98 -23.02 -42.33
N ALA A 235 7.22 -22.54 -43.33
CA ALA A 235 5.78 -22.59 -43.32
C ALA A 235 5.21 -24.03 -43.22
N GLU A 236 5.93 -25.02 -43.73
CA GLU A 236 5.58 -26.43 -43.60
C GLU A 236 5.79 -27.01 -42.22
N GLU A 237 6.87 -26.60 -41.52
CA GLU A 237 7.17 -27.00 -40.15
C GLU A 237 6.24 -26.34 -39.14
N ALA A 238 5.71 -25.17 -39.43
CA ALA A 238 4.74 -24.47 -38.56
C ALA A 238 3.29 -24.96 -38.75
N ALA A 239 3.02 -25.82 -39.71
CA ALA A 239 1.70 -26.38 -39.99
C ALA A 239 1.52 -27.82 -39.44
N LEU A 240 2.54 -28.42 -38.87
CA LEU A 240 2.55 -29.70 -38.17
C LEU A 240 2.26 -29.55 -36.69
#